data_50637eee0f8c593939f2b78f5546edcd
#
_entry.id   50637eee0f8c593939f2b78f5546edcd
#
_cell.length_a   1.000
_cell.length_b   1.000
_cell.length_c   1.000
_cell.angle_alpha   90.00
_cell.angle_beta   90.00
_cell.angle_gamma   90.00
#
_symmetry.space_group_name_H-M   'P 1'
#
loop_
_entity.id
_entity.type
_entity.pdbx_description
1 polymer ?
#
loop_
_entity_poly.entity_id
_entity_poly.type
_entity_poly.pdbx_seq_one_letter_code
_entity_poly.pdbx_strand_id
1 'polypeptide(L)'
;WAFRNTLTSDKQLDPAITKWKEKYGIKSAVILYNSEDAVSTVEGKAIMPVLFEKHGIELKKMFTFQTQTLDFAPFITDVKSLNPDGIAVGSCYEAGAKIAIEAKKQGLNAPMLGGACNSTPGLIEIGGEAVEGYYGSTAAWIGGNPDPRMVKYLEKFKARSPGGKAPPYGGPRSYDNIYIIKKIMEEEGVTNKSGDLAKDRDKIRAGWEKLKNYDGISGVTTMDKNGDGVGGVRTLVVESGKFMAR
;
A
#
# COMPACT_ATOMS: atom_id res chain seq x y z
N TRP A 1 -10.07 -0.36 -22.14
CA TRP A 1 -8.73 -0.68 -21.60
C TRP A 1 -8.57 -0.10 -20.19
N ALA A 2 -7.78 -0.76 -19.38
CA ALA A 2 -7.44 -0.30 -18.03
C ALA A 2 -5.90 -0.27 -17.87
N PHE A 3 -5.39 0.82 -17.29
CA PHE A 3 -3.99 0.96 -16.93
C PHE A 3 -3.89 1.21 -15.44
N ARG A 4 -2.91 0.58 -14.79
CA ARG A 4 -2.64 0.71 -13.37
C ARG A 4 -1.29 1.38 -13.18
N ASN A 5 -1.27 2.63 -12.73
CA ASN A 5 -0.01 3.32 -12.42
C ASN A 5 0.51 2.94 -11.02
N THR A 6 0.63 1.63 -10.78
CA THR A 6 1.25 1.09 -9.56
C THR A 6 1.63 -0.36 -9.78
N LEU A 7 2.52 -0.89 -8.93
CA LEU A 7 2.78 -2.32 -8.86
C LEU A 7 1.58 -3.08 -8.32
N THR A 8 1.44 -4.34 -8.71
CA THR A 8 0.51 -5.28 -8.12
C THR A 8 0.87 -5.56 -6.65
N SER A 9 -0.11 -5.95 -5.83
CA SER A 9 0.10 -6.14 -4.38
C SER A 9 1.15 -7.21 -4.06
N ASP A 10 1.26 -8.26 -4.86
CA ASP A 10 2.31 -9.27 -4.72
C ASP A 10 3.72 -8.66 -4.84
N LYS A 11 3.95 -7.83 -5.86
CA LYS A 11 5.23 -7.13 -6.06
C LYS A 11 5.53 -6.07 -4.99
N GLN A 12 4.48 -5.53 -4.36
CA GLN A 12 4.64 -4.57 -3.27
C GLN A 12 4.94 -5.27 -1.93
N LEU A 13 4.24 -6.36 -1.62
CA LEU A 13 4.37 -7.08 -0.35
C LEU A 13 5.63 -7.93 -0.27
N ASP A 14 6.09 -8.50 -1.38
CA ASP A 14 7.24 -9.41 -1.41
C ASP A 14 8.51 -8.83 -0.73
N PRO A 15 9.00 -7.63 -1.08
CA PRO A 15 10.15 -7.04 -0.39
C PRO A 15 9.85 -6.65 1.06
N ALA A 16 8.61 -6.31 1.39
CA ALA A 16 8.23 -5.99 2.76
C ALA A 16 8.25 -7.24 3.65
N ILE A 17 7.73 -8.38 3.16
CA ILE A 17 7.77 -9.67 3.84
C ILE A 17 9.23 -10.12 4.05
N THR A 18 10.09 -9.96 3.03
CA THR A 18 11.52 -10.28 3.14
C THR A 18 12.15 -9.54 4.32
N LYS A 19 12.03 -8.21 4.34
CA LYS A 19 12.63 -7.38 5.39
C LYS A 19 12.02 -7.61 6.77
N TRP A 20 10.70 -7.81 6.84
CA TRP A 20 10.00 -8.14 8.07
C TRP A 20 10.50 -9.48 8.65
N LYS A 21 10.62 -10.52 7.80
CA LYS A 21 11.17 -11.81 8.18
C LYS A 21 12.61 -11.70 8.67
N GLU A 22 13.47 -11.03 7.92
CA GLU A 22 14.88 -10.83 8.27
C GLU A 22 15.06 -10.10 9.60
N LYS A 23 14.29 -9.03 9.80
CA LYS A 23 14.38 -8.18 11.00
C LYS A 23 13.96 -8.91 12.27
N TYR A 24 12.90 -9.70 12.20
CA TYR A 24 12.28 -10.31 13.39
C TYR A 24 12.42 -11.83 13.45
N GLY A 25 13.07 -12.46 12.49
CA GLY A 25 13.26 -13.91 12.48
C GLY A 25 11.97 -14.69 12.29
N ILE A 26 10.99 -14.14 11.54
CA ILE A 26 9.65 -14.73 11.38
C ILE A 26 9.72 -16.10 10.71
N LYS A 27 9.26 -17.13 11.40
CA LYS A 27 9.13 -18.50 10.90
C LYS A 27 7.67 -18.93 10.76
N SER A 28 6.79 -18.33 11.55
CA SER A 28 5.34 -18.60 11.53
C SER A 28 4.54 -17.32 11.67
N ALA A 29 3.38 -17.25 11.01
CA ALA A 29 2.52 -16.09 11.09
C ALA A 29 1.03 -16.47 10.98
N VAL A 30 0.18 -15.53 11.37
CA VAL A 30 -1.25 -15.55 11.07
C VAL A 30 -1.59 -14.40 10.13
N ILE A 31 -2.71 -14.54 9.41
CA ILE A 31 -3.25 -13.48 8.56
C ILE A 31 -4.64 -13.12 9.08
N LEU A 32 -4.89 -11.83 9.32
CA LEU A 32 -6.22 -11.29 9.55
C LEU A 32 -6.59 -10.42 8.35
N TYR A 33 -7.73 -10.68 7.71
CA TYR A 33 -8.13 -9.86 6.56
C TYR A 33 -9.61 -9.53 6.52
N ASN A 34 -9.92 -8.38 5.92
CA ASN A 34 -11.30 -7.97 5.68
C ASN A 34 -11.85 -8.73 4.47
N SER A 35 -12.90 -9.52 4.69
CA SER A 35 -13.51 -10.37 3.66
C SER A 35 -14.55 -9.65 2.79
N GLU A 36 -14.91 -8.42 3.11
CA GLU A 36 -15.88 -7.62 2.35
C GLU A 36 -15.22 -6.61 1.41
N ASP A 37 -13.93 -6.30 1.61
CA ASP A 37 -13.15 -5.47 0.70
C ASP A 37 -12.39 -6.30 -0.32
N ALA A 38 -12.55 -6.01 -1.60
CA ALA A 38 -11.98 -6.81 -2.68
C ALA A 38 -10.44 -6.86 -2.65
N VAL A 39 -9.79 -5.73 -2.37
CA VAL A 39 -8.32 -5.65 -2.31
C VAL A 39 -7.80 -6.38 -1.09
N SER A 40 -8.39 -6.16 0.07
CA SER A 40 -8.07 -6.82 1.33
C SER A 40 -8.23 -8.33 1.24
N THR A 41 -9.31 -8.79 0.59
CA THR A 41 -9.56 -10.22 0.34
C THR A 41 -8.48 -10.82 -0.56
N VAL A 42 -8.11 -10.16 -1.65
CA VAL A 42 -7.05 -10.64 -2.55
C VAL A 42 -5.71 -10.69 -1.83
N GLU A 43 -5.34 -9.64 -1.09
CA GLU A 43 -4.09 -9.61 -0.33
C GLU A 43 -4.04 -10.69 0.75
N GLY A 44 -5.07 -10.79 1.59
CA GLY A 44 -5.08 -11.70 2.73
C GLY A 44 -5.31 -13.16 2.35
N LYS A 45 -6.19 -13.44 1.38
CA LYS A 45 -6.60 -14.79 1.02
C LYS A 45 -5.72 -15.43 -0.07
N ALA A 46 -5.22 -14.63 -1.03
CA ALA A 46 -4.53 -15.15 -2.19
C ALA A 46 -3.04 -14.81 -2.22
N ILE A 47 -2.66 -13.56 -1.95
CA ILE A 47 -1.28 -13.10 -2.13
C ILE A 47 -0.40 -13.45 -0.94
N MET A 48 -0.79 -13.07 0.28
CA MET A 48 0.03 -13.30 1.47
C MET A 48 0.35 -14.77 1.72
N PRO A 49 -0.59 -15.74 1.57
CA PRO A 49 -0.26 -17.16 1.73
C PRO A 49 0.81 -17.65 0.74
N VAL A 50 0.71 -17.26 -0.52
CA VAL A 50 1.70 -17.62 -1.56
C VAL A 50 3.07 -17.02 -1.27
N LEU A 51 3.11 -15.77 -0.81
CA LEU A 51 4.36 -15.13 -0.42
C LEU A 51 4.94 -15.75 0.86
N PHE A 52 4.11 -16.16 1.82
CA PHE A 52 4.58 -16.88 3.01
C PHE A 52 5.22 -18.20 2.65
N GLU A 53 4.58 -18.99 1.78
CA GLU A 53 5.17 -20.22 1.24
C GLU A 53 6.51 -19.95 0.55
N LYS A 54 6.56 -18.96 -0.35
CA LYS A 54 7.79 -18.54 -1.04
C LYS A 54 8.92 -18.20 -0.07
N HIS A 55 8.61 -17.55 1.04
CA HIS A 55 9.59 -17.15 2.05
C HIS A 55 9.80 -18.19 3.16
N GLY A 56 9.18 -19.36 3.10
CA GLY A 56 9.27 -20.38 4.13
C GLY A 56 8.75 -19.91 5.49
N ILE A 57 7.63 -19.18 5.48
CA ILE A 57 6.89 -18.77 6.67
C ILE A 57 5.69 -19.69 6.81
N GLU A 58 5.57 -20.41 7.94
CA GLU A 58 4.41 -21.23 8.25
C GLU A 58 3.16 -20.37 8.45
N LEU A 59 2.12 -20.59 7.67
CA LEU A 59 0.82 -19.97 7.88
C LEU A 59 0.02 -20.79 8.90
N LYS A 60 -0.03 -20.36 10.16
CA LYS A 60 -0.75 -21.07 11.22
C LYS A 60 -2.27 -21.00 11.06
N LYS A 61 -2.81 -19.82 10.73
CA LYS A 61 -4.26 -19.63 10.54
C LYS A 61 -4.55 -18.35 9.80
N MET A 62 -5.66 -18.33 9.07
CA MET A 62 -6.27 -17.12 8.53
C MET A 62 -7.56 -16.81 9.29
N PHE A 63 -7.75 -15.54 9.62
CA PHE A 63 -8.95 -15.02 10.24
C PHE A 63 -9.61 -14.03 9.30
N THR A 64 -10.92 -14.08 9.20
CA THR A 64 -11.70 -13.12 8.43
C THR A 64 -12.51 -12.23 9.36
N PHE A 65 -12.61 -10.95 9.01
CA PHE A 65 -13.48 -10.02 9.68
C PHE A 65 -14.22 -9.14 8.65
N GLN A 66 -15.26 -8.47 9.11
CA GLN A 66 -16.09 -7.59 8.28
C GLN A 66 -15.65 -6.13 8.43
N THR A 67 -15.99 -5.30 7.45
CA THR A 67 -15.65 -3.86 7.46
C THR A 67 -16.14 -3.14 8.73
N GLN A 68 -17.29 -3.56 9.26
CA GLN A 68 -17.90 -2.98 10.46
C GLN A 68 -17.36 -3.56 11.77
N THR A 69 -16.38 -4.47 11.73
CA THR A 69 -15.79 -5.04 12.94
C THR A 69 -15.11 -3.96 13.79
N LEU A 70 -15.60 -3.77 15.00
CA LEU A 70 -15.06 -2.80 15.95
C LEU A 70 -14.22 -3.47 17.04
N ASP A 71 -14.57 -4.70 17.43
CA ASP A 71 -13.92 -5.47 18.48
C ASP A 71 -13.04 -6.57 17.89
N PHE A 72 -11.74 -6.45 18.13
CA PHE A 72 -10.75 -7.44 17.72
C PHE A 72 -10.27 -8.34 18.87
N ALA A 73 -10.80 -8.16 20.09
CA ALA A 73 -10.37 -8.94 21.25
C ALA A 73 -10.50 -10.46 21.08
N PRO A 74 -11.61 -11.00 20.54
CA PRO A 74 -11.72 -12.46 20.31
C PRO A 74 -10.67 -12.98 19.32
N PHE A 75 -10.41 -12.21 18.24
CA PHE A 75 -9.40 -12.57 17.25
C PHE A 75 -8.00 -12.64 17.87
N ILE A 76 -7.63 -11.63 18.65
CA ILE A 76 -6.29 -11.56 19.26
C ILE A 76 -6.13 -12.63 20.34
N THR A 77 -7.18 -12.96 21.08
CA THR A 77 -7.16 -14.09 22.02
C THR A 77 -6.85 -15.42 21.30
N ASP A 78 -7.50 -15.67 20.18
CA ASP A 78 -7.23 -16.83 19.33
C ASP A 78 -5.80 -16.81 18.77
N VAL A 79 -5.36 -15.68 18.22
CA VAL A 79 -3.99 -15.48 17.70
C VAL A 79 -2.96 -15.79 18.79
N LYS A 80 -3.17 -15.28 20.00
CA LYS A 80 -2.27 -15.50 21.14
C LYS A 80 -2.14 -17.00 21.48
N SER A 81 -3.23 -17.77 21.39
CA SER A 81 -3.20 -19.22 21.64
C SER A 81 -2.36 -19.99 20.62
N LEU A 82 -2.26 -19.47 19.38
CA LEU A 82 -1.45 -20.04 18.31
C LEU A 82 0.04 -19.69 18.43
N ASN A 83 0.39 -18.70 19.23
CA ASN A 83 1.76 -18.22 19.44
C ASN A 83 2.54 -18.05 18.11
N PRO A 84 2.08 -17.18 17.17
CA PRO A 84 2.80 -16.92 15.94
C PRO A 84 3.98 -15.98 16.19
N ASP A 85 5.00 -16.05 15.33
CA ASP A 85 6.12 -15.08 15.35
C ASP A 85 5.70 -13.72 14.80
N GLY A 86 4.62 -13.66 14.01
CA GLY A 86 4.14 -12.40 13.44
C GLY A 86 2.68 -12.42 12.98
N ILE A 87 2.14 -11.23 12.73
CA ILE A 87 0.77 -11.01 12.28
C ILE A 87 0.78 -10.22 10.98
N ALA A 88 0.16 -10.76 9.93
CA ALA A 88 -0.07 -10.01 8.69
C ALA A 88 -1.53 -9.55 8.59
N VAL A 89 -1.74 -8.33 8.09
CA VAL A 89 -3.06 -7.69 8.02
C VAL A 89 -3.40 -7.34 6.57
N GLY A 90 -4.35 -8.06 5.99
CA GLY A 90 -4.96 -7.77 4.71
C GLY A 90 -6.15 -6.83 4.89
N SER A 91 -5.90 -5.56 5.20
CA SER A 91 -6.94 -4.54 5.38
C SER A 91 -6.33 -3.14 5.33
N CYS A 92 -7.19 -2.12 5.55
CA CYS A 92 -6.72 -0.74 5.66
C CYS A 92 -6.31 -0.38 7.09
N TYR A 93 -5.74 0.80 7.22
CA TYR A 93 -5.04 1.29 8.41
C TYR A 93 -5.91 1.34 9.68
N GLU A 94 -7.22 1.58 9.56
CA GLU A 94 -8.12 1.59 10.71
C GLU A 94 -8.17 0.24 11.42
N ALA A 95 -8.35 -0.84 10.64
CA ALA A 95 -8.35 -2.19 11.20
C ALA A 95 -6.93 -2.59 11.64
N GLY A 96 -5.90 -2.27 10.84
CA GLY A 96 -4.51 -2.52 11.20
C GLY A 96 -4.12 -1.91 12.55
N ALA A 97 -4.50 -0.64 12.78
CA ALA A 97 -4.26 0.04 14.05
C ALA A 97 -5.03 -0.59 15.22
N LYS A 98 -6.32 -0.90 15.04
CA LYS A 98 -7.15 -1.54 16.08
C LYS A 98 -6.62 -2.93 16.47
N ILE A 99 -6.20 -3.72 15.48
CA ILE A 99 -5.57 -5.03 15.69
C ILE A 99 -4.28 -4.86 16.51
N ALA A 100 -3.44 -3.88 16.17
CA ALA A 100 -2.21 -3.59 16.90
C ALA A 100 -2.46 -3.14 18.35
N ILE A 101 -3.44 -2.24 18.55
CA ILE A 101 -3.84 -1.80 19.88
C ILE A 101 -4.30 -2.97 20.73
N GLU A 102 -5.15 -3.84 20.19
CA GLU A 102 -5.67 -4.98 20.93
C GLU A 102 -4.58 -6.01 21.22
N ALA A 103 -3.66 -6.26 20.26
CA ALA A 103 -2.51 -7.13 20.48
C ALA A 103 -1.64 -6.63 21.64
N LYS A 104 -1.31 -5.33 21.65
CA LYS A 104 -0.55 -4.70 22.73
C LYS A 104 -1.28 -4.82 24.08
N LYS A 105 -2.59 -4.54 24.10
CA LYS A 105 -3.44 -4.64 25.30
C LYS A 105 -3.45 -6.04 25.91
N GLN A 106 -3.47 -7.08 25.06
CA GLN A 106 -3.40 -8.47 25.52
C GLN A 106 -1.97 -8.98 25.76
N GLY A 107 -0.95 -8.13 25.63
CA GLY A 107 0.44 -8.47 25.83
C GLY A 107 1.02 -9.38 24.73
N LEU A 108 0.45 -9.35 23.54
CA LEU A 108 0.98 -10.08 22.39
C LEU A 108 1.99 -9.19 21.64
N ASN A 109 3.27 -9.51 21.73
CA ASN A 109 4.37 -8.76 21.12
C ASN A 109 4.78 -9.35 19.75
N ALA A 110 3.82 -9.69 18.91
CA ALA A 110 4.09 -10.18 17.56
C ALA A 110 4.22 -9.00 16.59
N PRO A 111 5.36 -8.85 15.89
CA PRO A 111 5.54 -7.79 14.90
C PRO A 111 4.51 -7.93 13.78
N MET A 112 4.06 -6.79 13.25
CA MET A 112 2.99 -6.73 12.28
C MET A 112 3.47 -6.31 10.89
N LEU A 113 2.73 -6.77 9.87
CA LEU A 113 2.92 -6.42 8.47
C LEU A 113 1.56 -6.12 7.84
N GLY A 114 1.49 -5.09 6.99
CA GLY A 114 0.31 -4.82 6.17
C GLY A 114 0.66 -4.35 4.77
N GLY A 115 -0.35 -4.29 3.91
CA GLY A 115 -0.22 -3.77 2.54
C GLY A 115 -0.13 -2.24 2.47
N ALA A 116 -0.20 -1.71 1.25
CA ALA A 116 -0.08 -0.27 1.00
C ALA A 116 -1.14 0.58 1.71
N CYS A 117 -2.35 0.03 1.93
CA CYS A 117 -3.42 0.73 2.64
C CYS A 117 -3.11 0.96 4.13
N ASN A 118 -2.18 0.17 4.71
CA ASN A 118 -1.67 0.39 6.06
C ASN A 118 -0.53 1.42 6.10
N SER A 119 0.11 1.72 4.97
CA SER A 119 1.25 2.63 4.89
C SER A 119 0.83 4.10 4.77
N THR A 120 -0.04 4.54 5.66
CA THR A 120 -0.58 5.90 5.71
C THR A 120 -0.43 6.52 7.10
N PRO A 121 -0.35 7.86 7.21
CA PRO A 121 -0.29 8.53 8.52
C PRO A 121 -1.40 8.11 9.49
N GLY A 122 -2.59 7.78 8.98
CA GLY A 122 -3.72 7.33 9.81
C GLY A 122 -3.43 6.08 10.63
N LEU A 123 -2.55 5.19 10.18
CA LEU A 123 -2.12 4.03 10.98
C LEU A 123 -1.47 4.49 12.29
N ILE A 124 -0.59 5.49 12.20
CA ILE A 124 0.15 6.03 13.35
C ILE A 124 -0.76 6.89 14.21
N GLU A 125 -1.59 7.72 13.59
CA GLU A 125 -2.55 8.61 14.30
C GLU A 125 -3.51 7.83 15.20
N ILE A 126 -3.99 6.65 14.74
CA ILE A 126 -4.90 5.79 15.51
C ILE A 126 -4.11 4.87 16.44
N GLY A 127 -3.07 4.20 15.91
CA GLY A 127 -2.37 3.13 16.60
C GLY A 127 -1.36 3.60 17.65
N GLY A 128 -0.85 4.83 17.51
CA GLY A 128 0.16 5.38 18.41
C GLY A 128 1.35 4.45 18.60
N GLU A 129 1.73 4.19 19.83
CA GLU A 129 2.82 3.28 20.17
C GLU A 129 2.51 1.80 19.84
N ALA A 130 1.25 1.43 19.63
CA ALA A 130 0.92 0.04 19.34
C ALA A 130 1.36 -0.41 17.94
N VAL A 131 1.60 0.54 17.04
CA VAL A 131 2.08 0.27 15.68
C VAL A 131 3.59 0.46 15.52
N GLU A 132 4.33 0.66 16.60
CA GLU A 132 5.79 0.71 16.53
C GLU A 132 6.35 -0.61 16.00
N GLY A 133 7.25 -0.56 15.03
CA GLY A 133 7.76 -1.74 14.34
C GLY A 133 6.82 -2.35 13.29
N TYR A 134 5.67 -1.73 13.00
CA TYR A 134 4.75 -2.19 11.96
C TYR A 134 5.35 -2.01 10.57
N TYR A 135 5.48 -3.10 9.81
CA TYR A 135 5.96 -3.09 8.44
C TYR A 135 4.84 -2.86 7.44
N GLY A 136 5.16 -2.16 6.38
CA GLY A 136 4.25 -1.93 5.26
C GLY A 136 4.99 -1.76 3.95
N SER A 137 4.24 -1.58 2.88
CA SER A 137 4.78 -1.28 1.57
C SER A 137 4.08 -0.08 0.97
N THR A 138 4.76 0.67 0.12
CA THR A 138 4.14 1.75 -0.65
C THR A 138 4.81 1.90 -2.01
N ALA A 139 3.99 2.18 -3.01
CA ALA A 139 4.48 2.60 -4.33
C ALA A 139 4.76 4.11 -4.41
N ALA A 140 4.33 4.89 -3.42
CA ALA A 140 4.56 6.33 -3.35
C ALA A 140 4.90 6.73 -1.91
N TRP A 141 6.19 6.94 -1.65
CA TRP A 141 6.65 7.35 -0.32
C TRP A 141 6.40 8.84 -0.08
N ILE A 142 5.61 9.16 0.94
CA ILE A 142 5.19 10.53 1.27
C ILE A 142 6.01 11.07 2.45
N GLY A 143 6.19 10.26 3.49
CA GLY A 143 6.84 10.69 4.74
C GLY A 143 8.35 10.82 4.59
N GLY A 144 8.89 12.02 4.81
CA GLY A 144 10.33 12.26 4.74
C GLY A 144 10.96 12.13 3.34
N ASN A 145 10.14 12.16 2.28
CA ASN A 145 10.64 12.16 0.91
C ASN A 145 11.39 13.49 0.62
N PRO A 146 12.67 13.44 0.21
CA PRO A 146 13.47 14.62 -0.02
C PRO A 146 13.21 15.30 -1.37
N ASP A 147 12.41 14.72 -2.28
CA ASP A 147 12.10 15.32 -3.59
C ASP A 147 11.38 16.67 -3.39
N PRO A 148 11.94 17.80 -3.85
CA PRO A 148 11.32 19.12 -3.71
C PRO A 148 9.93 19.20 -4.35
N ARG A 149 9.67 18.40 -5.40
CA ARG A 149 8.36 18.33 -6.06
C ARG A 149 7.33 17.69 -5.14
N MET A 150 7.71 16.63 -4.42
CA MET A 150 6.86 15.99 -3.42
C MET A 150 6.58 16.93 -2.26
N VAL A 151 7.57 17.63 -1.74
CA VAL A 151 7.41 18.64 -0.67
C VAL A 151 6.39 19.69 -1.09
N LYS A 152 6.56 20.29 -2.26
CA LYS A 152 5.63 21.29 -2.81
C LYS A 152 4.22 20.75 -3.02
N TYR A 153 4.10 19.49 -3.47
CA TYR A 153 2.81 18.80 -3.60
C TYR A 153 2.12 18.68 -2.24
N LEU A 154 2.85 18.23 -1.22
CA LEU A 154 2.32 18.03 0.14
C LEU A 154 1.86 19.36 0.78
N GLU A 155 2.62 20.43 0.62
CA GLU A 155 2.26 21.77 1.08
C GLU A 155 0.94 22.24 0.45
N LYS A 156 0.84 22.15 -0.89
CA LYS A 156 -0.36 22.52 -1.62
C LYS A 156 -1.58 21.63 -1.29
N PHE A 157 -1.35 20.35 -1.09
CA PHE A 157 -2.41 19.43 -0.73
C PHE A 157 -2.96 19.76 0.66
N LYS A 158 -2.08 19.92 1.65
CA LYS A 158 -2.46 20.29 3.03
C LYS A 158 -3.22 21.61 3.09
N ALA A 159 -2.77 22.63 2.33
CA ALA A 159 -3.43 23.92 2.27
C ALA A 159 -4.89 23.86 1.73
N ARG A 160 -5.22 22.82 0.96
CA ARG A 160 -6.55 22.62 0.35
C ARG A 160 -7.37 21.52 1.02
N SER A 161 -6.72 20.69 1.83
CA SER A 161 -7.37 19.57 2.51
C SER A 161 -8.11 20.05 3.75
N PRO A 162 -9.35 19.61 3.99
CA PRO A 162 -10.05 19.89 5.22
C PRO A 162 -9.22 19.46 6.45
N GLY A 163 -8.99 20.39 7.38
CA GLY A 163 -8.17 20.13 8.57
C GLY A 163 -6.67 19.93 8.29
N GLY A 164 -6.16 20.34 7.12
CA GLY A 164 -4.73 20.28 6.81
C GLY A 164 -4.16 18.86 6.73
N LYS A 165 -5.00 17.86 6.45
CA LYS A 165 -4.59 16.44 6.41
C LYS A 165 -3.62 16.14 5.27
N ALA A 166 -2.73 15.18 5.50
CA ALA A 166 -1.86 14.65 4.45
C ALA A 166 -2.68 13.85 3.40
N PRO A 167 -2.19 13.75 2.14
CA PRO A 167 -2.84 12.92 1.14
C PRO A 167 -2.80 11.44 1.53
N PRO A 168 -3.78 10.63 1.08
CA PRO A 168 -3.71 9.19 1.20
C PRO A 168 -2.54 8.65 0.36
N TYR A 169 -2.13 7.39 0.62
CA TYR A 169 -0.99 6.74 -0.05
C TYR A 169 -1.04 6.78 -1.60
N GLY A 170 -2.24 6.77 -2.19
CA GLY A 170 -2.43 6.86 -3.65
C GLY A 170 -2.41 8.29 -4.22
N GLY A 171 -2.43 9.31 -3.36
CA GLY A 171 -2.53 10.71 -3.79
C GLY A 171 -1.44 11.16 -4.76
N PRO A 172 -0.15 10.93 -4.50
CA PRO A 172 0.92 11.28 -5.43
C PRO A 172 0.83 10.57 -6.77
N ARG A 173 0.40 9.31 -6.81
CA ARG A 173 0.18 8.57 -8.06
C ARG A 173 -0.97 9.16 -8.88
N SER A 174 -2.04 9.58 -8.21
CA SER A 174 -3.16 10.25 -8.88
C SER A 174 -2.73 11.60 -9.46
N TYR A 175 -1.87 12.33 -8.75
CA TYR A 175 -1.27 13.57 -9.26
C TYR A 175 -0.45 13.31 -10.52
N ASP A 176 0.45 12.32 -10.50
CA ASP A 176 1.27 11.96 -11.65
C ASP A 176 0.41 11.52 -12.85
N ASN A 177 -0.71 10.80 -12.61
CA ASN A 177 -1.60 10.38 -13.69
C ASN A 177 -2.12 11.56 -14.52
N ILE A 178 -2.43 12.69 -13.90
CA ILE A 178 -2.89 13.88 -14.61
C ILE A 178 -1.78 14.40 -15.53
N TYR A 179 -0.55 14.46 -15.08
CA TYR A 179 0.58 14.92 -15.88
C TYR A 179 1.00 13.92 -16.96
N ILE A 180 0.88 12.61 -16.69
CA ILE A 180 1.10 11.57 -17.70
C ILE A 180 0.06 11.70 -18.80
N ILE A 181 -1.22 11.84 -18.46
CA ILE A 181 -2.30 12.03 -19.45
C ILE A 181 -2.05 13.31 -20.26
N LYS A 182 -1.70 14.42 -19.61
CA LYS A 182 -1.37 15.66 -20.28
C LYS A 182 -0.23 15.45 -21.29
N LYS A 183 0.88 14.85 -20.85
CA LYS A 183 2.04 14.54 -21.71
C LYS A 183 1.61 13.68 -22.92
N ILE A 184 0.87 12.61 -22.69
CA ILE A 184 0.37 11.72 -23.76
C ILE A 184 -0.51 12.50 -24.75
N MET A 185 -1.43 13.32 -24.26
CA MET A 185 -2.31 14.13 -25.12
C MET A 185 -1.53 15.10 -26.01
N GLU A 186 -0.49 15.72 -25.47
CA GLU A 186 0.38 16.65 -26.20
C GLU A 186 1.26 15.92 -27.24
N GLU A 187 1.89 14.82 -26.86
CA GLU A 187 2.80 14.06 -27.71
C GLU A 187 2.08 13.30 -28.85
N GLU A 188 0.91 12.75 -28.57
CA GLU A 188 0.12 11.99 -29.56
C GLU A 188 -0.84 12.90 -30.37
N GLY A 189 -0.84 14.21 -30.09
CA GLY A 189 -1.65 15.18 -30.84
C GLY A 189 -3.15 14.91 -30.70
N VAL A 190 -3.65 14.75 -29.46
CA VAL A 190 -5.08 14.60 -29.16
C VAL A 190 -5.81 15.90 -29.46
N THR A 191 -6.85 15.83 -30.26
CA THR A 191 -7.55 17.03 -30.76
C THR A 191 -8.72 17.48 -29.91
N ASN A 192 -9.32 16.53 -29.17
CA ASN A 192 -10.56 16.70 -28.40
C ASN A 192 -11.74 17.21 -29.22
N LYS A 193 -11.75 16.96 -30.55
CA LYS A 193 -12.88 17.25 -31.43
C LYS A 193 -13.88 16.10 -31.40
N SER A 194 -15.17 16.42 -31.44
CA SER A 194 -16.24 15.40 -31.35
C SER A 194 -16.13 14.31 -32.43
N GLY A 195 -15.71 14.65 -33.65
CA GLY A 195 -15.48 13.70 -34.74
C GLY A 195 -14.23 12.83 -34.59
N ASP A 196 -13.32 13.16 -33.70
CA ASP A 196 -12.04 12.46 -33.51
C ASP A 196 -11.99 11.61 -32.22
N LEU A 197 -13.05 11.56 -31.44
CA LEU A 197 -13.05 10.92 -30.11
C LEU A 197 -12.53 9.47 -30.11
N ALA A 198 -12.88 8.67 -31.11
CA ALA A 198 -12.39 7.29 -31.21
C ALA A 198 -10.88 7.26 -31.44
N LYS A 199 -10.38 8.06 -32.38
CA LYS A 199 -8.94 8.20 -32.68
C LYS A 199 -8.18 8.74 -31.48
N ASP A 200 -8.72 9.75 -30.79
CA ASP A 200 -8.10 10.33 -29.63
C ASP A 200 -7.98 9.35 -28.45
N ARG A 201 -8.99 8.49 -28.25
CA ARG A 201 -8.93 7.40 -27.28
C ARG A 201 -7.84 6.37 -27.61
N ASP A 202 -7.70 6.01 -28.89
CA ASP A 202 -6.63 5.09 -29.35
C ASP A 202 -5.25 5.72 -29.15
N LYS A 203 -5.08 7.01 -29.39
CA LYS A 203 -3.86 7.74 -29.13
C LYS A 203 -3.50 7.74 -27.63
N ILE A 204 -4.46 8.02 -26.75
CA ILE A 204 -4.24 8.00 -25.30
C ILE A 204 -3.84 6.60 -24.86
N ARG A 205 -4.52 5.57 -25.36
CA ARG A 205 -4.16 4.17 -25.09
C ARG A 205 -2.73 3.87 -25.54
N ALA A 206 -2.39 4.18 -26.79
CA ALA A 206 -1.04 3.93 -27.34
C ALA A 206 0.04 4.67 -26.55
N GLY A 207 -0.25 5.89 -26.11
CA GLY A 207 0.65 6.66 -25.24
C GLY A 207 0.90 5.99 -23.89
N TRP A 208 -0.14 5.42 -23.25
CA TRP A 208 0.03 4.63 -22.03
C TRP A 208 0.86 3.36 -22.27
N GLU A 209 0.58 2.61 -23.33
CA GLU A 209 1.32 1.38 -23.68
C GLU A 209 2.82 1.64 -23.94
N LYS A 210 3.15 2.81 -24.48
CA LYS A 210 4.54 3.23 -24.77
C LYS A 210 5.23 3.88 -23.57
N LEU A 211 4.52 4.21 -22.50
CA LEU A 211 5.07 5.01 -21.40
C LEU A 211 6.28 4.32 -20.76
N LYS A 212 7.43 5.00 -20.83
CA LYS A 212 8.70 4.54 -20.26
C LYS A 212 9.34 5.66 -19.45
N ASN A 213 9.86 5.29 -18.30
CA ASN A 213 10.72 6.13 -17.45
C ASN A 213 10.14 7.54 -17.17
N TYR A 214 8.82 7.64 -17.01
CA TYR A 214 8.20 8.89 -16.57
C TYR A 214 8.65 9.23 -15.16
N ASP A 215 9.36 10.34 -14.99
CA ASP A 215 9.86 10.81 -13.70
C ASP A 215 8.79 11.65 -12.98
N GLY A 216 7.91 10.98 -12.26
CA GLY A 216 6.85 11.59 -11.45
C GLY A 216 7.28 11.90 -10.02
N ILE A 217 6.45 12.65 -9.29
CA ILE A 217 6.68 12.91 -7.85
C ILE A 217 6.57 11.63 -7.01
N SER A 218 5.82 10.64 -7.48
CA SER A 218 5.69 9.33 -6.83
C SER A 218 6.82 8.36 -7.20
N GLY A 219 7.77 8.78 -8.02
CA GLY A 219 8.87 8.00 -8.55
C GLY A 219 8.70 7.68 -10.03
N VAL A 220 9.68 6.98 -10.59
CA VAL A 220 9.68 6.63 -12.01
C VAL A 220 8.59 5.61 -12.32
N THR A 221 7.85 5.85 -13.40
CA THR A 221 6.82 4.95 -13.92
C THR A 221 7.16 4.47 -15.32
N THR A 222 7.08 3.16 -15.54
CA THR A 222 7.12 2.50 -16.84
C THR A 222 5.94 1.56 -16.93
N MET A 223 5.22 1.51 -18.03
CA MET A 223 4.17 0.51 -18.23
C MET A 223 4.74 -0.81 -18.75
N ASP A 224 4.28 -1.92 -18.18
CA ASP A 224 4.56 -3.26 -18.70
C ASP A 224 3.53 -3.67 -19.78
N LYS A 225 3.72 -4.86 -20.34
CA LYS A 225 2.85 -5.41 -21.38
C LYS A 225 1.40 -5.68 -20.94
N ASN A 226 1.15 -5.72 -19.64
CA ASN A 226 -0.17 -5.95 -19.06
C ASN A 226 -0.90 -4.64 -18.73
N GLY A 227 -0.26 -3.48 -18.94
CA GLY A 227 -0.78 -2.18 -18.55
C GLY A 227 -0.59 -1.87 -17.07
N ASP A 228 0.32 -2.58 -16.40
CA ASP A 228 0.69 -2.31 -15.02
C ASP A 228 1.93 -1.42 -14.94
N GLY A 229 1.89 -0.43 -14.06
CA GLY A 229 3.03 0.41 -13.78
C GLY A 229 4.10 -0.37 -13.03
N VAL A 230 5.29 -0.47 -13.64
CA VAL A 230 6.48 -0.96 -12.96
C VAL A 230 7.27 0.26 -12.49
N GLY A 231 7.51 0.33 -11.21
CA GLY A 231 8.22 1.45 -10.58
C GLY A 231 8.79 1.02 -9.24
N GLY A 232 9.44 1.94 -8.54
CA GLY A 232 9.99 1.64 -7.23
C GLY A 232 8.89 1.36 -6.22
N VAL A 233 9.06 0.27 -5.46
CA VAL A 233 8.35 0.04 -4.21
C VAL A 233 9.28 0.41 -3.05
N ARG A 234 8.70 0.92 -1.97
CA ARG A 234 9.42 1.15 -0.72
C ARG A 234 8.81 0.26 0.36
N THR A 235 9.65 -0.48 1.04
CA THR A 235 9.30 -1.07 2.32
C THR A 235 9.35 0.03 3.37
N LEU A 236 8.33 0.12 4.17
CA LEU A 236 8.24 1.08 5.27
C LEU A 236 8.18 0.33 6.60
N VAL A 237 8.68 0.98 7.63
CA VAL A 237 8.50 0.54 9.01
C VAL A 237 8.16 1.75 9.87
N VAL A 238 7.31 1.58 10.85
CA VAL A 238 7.04 2.63 11.85
C VAL A 238 8.17 2.61 12.88
N GLU A 239 8.89 3.73 13.01
CA GLU A 239 9.94 3.93 13.99
C GLU A 239 9.82 5.32 14.61
N SER A 240 9.80 5.37 15.93
CA SER A 240 9.63 6.62 16.69
C SER A 240 8.41 7.43 16.23
N GLY A 241 7.29 6.73 15.97
CA GLY A 241 6.03 7.33 15.54
C GLY A 241 6.06 7.91 14.11
N LYS A 242 6.96 7.43 13.23
CA LYS A 242 7.07 7.88 11.83
C LYS A 242 7.32 6.69 10.91
N PHE A 243 6.84 6.79 9.67
CA PHE A 243 7.26 5.84 8.63
C PHE A 243 8.69 6.13 8.17
N MET A 244 9.53 5.11 8.24
CA MET A 244 10.90 5.11 7.74
C MET A 244 11.00 4.14 6.57
N ALA A 245 11.66 4.56 5.47
CA ALA A 245 11.94 3.67 4.33
C ALA A 245 13.10 2.73 4.65
N ARG A 246 12.98 1.49 4.19
CA ARG A 246 13.99 0.43 4.32
C ARG A 246 14.36 -0.18 2.96
#